data_b4919f537062598dd213aa23c2bcccb8
#
_entry.id   b4919f537062598dd213aa23c2bcccb8
#
_cell.length_a   1.000
_cell.length_b   1.000
_cell.length_c   1.000
_cell.angle_alpha   90.00
_cell.angle_beta   90.00
_cell.angle_gamma   90.00
#
_symmetry.space_group_name_H-M   'P 1'
#
loop_
_entity.id
_entity.type
_entity.pdbx_description
1 polymer ?
#
loop_
_entity_poly.entity_id
_entity_poly.type
_entity_poly.pdbx_seq_one_letter_code
_entity_poly.pdbx_strand_id
1 'polypeptide(L)'
;MKKMMFVGAVSAGKTTLCQAVHNWELKYKKTQQVEFLNNIIDTPGEYAEFRIDYRVLAITAANADVVVLLQSVCDKRNIYAPGFCSMFNRPCIGVVTKIDLAEDEKELINAEKKLRHAGCTKIFRLSSVTQEGIKEFREFMEQ
;
A
#
# COMPACT_ATOMS: atom_id res chain seq x y z
N MET A 1 10.70 13.28 -1.82
CA MET A 1 9.82 12.13 -1.47
C MET A 1 8.70 12.00 -2.49
N LYS A 2 8.44 10.78 -2.95
CA LYS A 2 7.33 10.53 -3.86
C LYS A 2 6.00 10.76 -3.16
N LYS A 3 5.04 11.29 -3.90
CA LYS A 3 3.68 11.41 -3.41
C LYS A 3 2.95 10.11 -3.72
N MET A 4 2.48 9.42 -2.69
CA MET A 4 1.92 8.09 -2.80
C MET A 4 0.44 8.06 -2.45
N MET A 5 -0.35 7.36 -3.26
CA MET A 5 -1.75 7.10 -2.97
C MET A 5 -1.88 5.66 -2.46
N PHE A 6 -2.38 5.49 -1.24
CA PHE A 6 -2.58 4.18 -0.64
C PHE A 6 -4.00 3.70 -0.90
N VAL A 7 -4.12 2.51 -1.45
CA VAL A 7 -5.40 1.86 -1.76
C VAL A 7 -5.43 0.50 -1.09
N GLY A 8 -6.52 0.16 -0.44
CA GLY A 8 -6.68 -1.14 0.20
C GLY A 8 -8.02 -1.25 0.89
N ALA A 9 -8.42 -2.48 1.21
CA ALA A 9 -9.67 -2.74 1.93
C ALA A 9 -9.63 -2.10 3.33
N VAL A 10 -10.80 -2.01 3.96
CA VAL A 10 -10.94 -1.40 5.29
C VAL A 10 -9.96 -2.01 6.30
N SER A 11 -9.70 -3.31 6.23
CA SER A 11 -8.83 -4.01 7.16
C SER A 11 -7.41 -4.23 6.66
N ALA A 12 -7.00 -3.57 5.59
CA ALA A 12 -5.68 -3.80 4.99
C ALA A 12 -4.52 -3.20 5.79
N GLY A 13 -4.79 -2.30 6.74
CA GLY A 13 -3.76 -1.71 7.58
C GLY A 13 -3.15 -0.44 7.04
N LYS A 14 -3.86 0.32 6.20
CA LYS A 14 -3.36 1.57 5.63
C LYS A 14 -2.92 2.57 6.69
N THR A 15 -3.80 2.85 7.65
CA THR A 15 -3.51 3.82 8.71
C THR A 15 -2.33 3.35 9.57
N THR A 16 -2.30 2.06 9.91
CA THR A 16 -1.22 1.48 10.70
C THR A 16 0.11 1.55 9.95
N LEU A 17 0.09 1.27 8.65
CA LEU A 17 1.30 1.37 7.84
C LEU A 17 1.80 2.81 7.75
N CYS A 18 0.90 3.77 7.51
CA CYS A 18 1.28 5.19 7.48
C CYS A 18 1.92 5.61 8.80
N GLN A 19 1.36 5.17 9.91
CA GLN A 19 1.90 5.48 11.23
C GLN A 19 3.28 4.84 11.44
N ALA A 20 3.45 3.59 11.02
CA ALA A 20 4.74 2.90 11.15
C ALA A 20 5.84 3.58 10.33
N VAL A 21 5.52 3.97 9.11
CA VAL A 21 6.47 4.68 8.24
C VAL A 21 6.78 6.06 8.81
N HIS A 22 5.78 6.75 9.33
CA HIS A 22 5.96 8.05 9.96
C HIS A 22 6.87 7.95 11.20
N ASN A 23 6.66 6.94 12.05
CA ASN A 23 7.50 6.71 13.22
C ASN A 23 8.96 6.46 12.82
N TRP A 24 9.16 5.68 11.74
CA TRP A 24 10.51 5.46 11.21
C TRP A 24 11.15 6.77 10.75
N GLU A 25 10.39 7.63 10.07
CA GLU A 25 10.85 8.94 9.63
C GLU A 25 11.31 9.80 10.80
N LEU A 26 10.51 9.86 11.86
CA LEU A 26 10.86 10.64 13.06
C LEU A 26 12.16 10.15 13.70
N LYS A 27 12.36 8.84 13.73
CA LYS A 27 13.53 8.22 14.37
C LYS A 27 14.81 8.39 13.55
N TYR A 28 14.73 8.20 12.23
CA TYR A 28 15.92 8.09 11.38
C TYR A 28 16.18 9.31 10.50
N LYS A 29 15.15 10.02 10.11
CA LYS A 29 15.26 11.17 9.20
C LYS A 29 14.88 12.49 9.84
N LYS A 30 14.26 12.47 11.01
CA LYS A 30 13.77 13.66 11.71
C LYS A 30 12.82 14.51 10.85
N THR A 31 12.08 13.87 9.97
CA THR A 31 11.10 14.51 9.09
C THR A 31 9.92 14.99 9.94
N GLN A 32 9.46 16.21 9.71
CA GLN A 32 8.28 16.71 10.40
C GLN A 32 7.01 16.03 9.91
N GLN A 33 6.06 15.86 10.82
CA GLN A 33 4.80 15.18 10.51
C GLN A 33 4.05 15.81 9.34
N VAL A 34 4.04 17.13 9.26
CA VAL A 34 3.33 17.86 8.19
C VAL A 34 3.90 17.51 6.83
N GLU A 35 5.23 17.47 6.69
CA GLU A 35 5.89 17.11 5.44
C GLU A 35 5.56 15.68 5.02
N PHE A 36 5.56 14.76 5.97
CA PHE A 36 5.23 13.37 5.69
C PHE A 36 3.78 13.24 5.21
N LEU A 37 2.83 13.83 5.94
CA LEU A 37 1.41 13.73 5.61
C LEU A 37 1.07 14.36 4.26
N ASN A 38 1.81 15.40 3.85
CA ASN A 38 1.59 16.03 2.54
C ASN A 38 1.95 15.12 1.38
N ASN A 39 2.73 14.07 1.62
CA ASN A 39 3.16 13.12 0.58
C ASN A 39 2.36 11.82 0.62
N ILE A 40 1.35 11.71 1.47
CA ILE A 40 0.51 10.52 1.57
C ILE A 40 -0.94 10.91 1.23
N ILE A 41 -1.50 10.19 0.28
CA ILE A 41 -2.93 10.30 -0.05
C ILE A 41 -3.57 8.98 0.41
N ASP A 42 -4.36 9.04 1.46
CA ASP A 42 -5.10 7.86 1.93
C ASP A 42 -6.48 7.85 1.28
N THR A 43 -6.99 6.65 0.97
CA THR A 43 -8.33 6.50 0.39
C THR A 43 -9.19 5.63 1.31
N PRO A 44 -10.52 5.88 1.39
CA PRO A 44 -11.39 5.00 2.13
C PRO A 44 -11.30 3.57 1.61
N GLY A 45 -11.27 2.59 2.51
CA GLY A 45 -11.16 1.18 2.13
C GLY A 45 -12.33 0.71 1.27
N GLU A 46 -13.50 1.31 1.48
CA GLU A 46 -14.69 1.02 0.69
C GLU A 46 -14.49 1.27 -0.80
N TYR A 47 -13.64 2.23 -1.16
CA TYR A 47 -13.40 2.54 -2.57
C TYR A 47 -12.72 1.39 -3.31
N ALA A 48 -11.90 0.61 -2.62
CA ALA A 48 -11.27 -0.57 -3.20
C ALA A 48 -12.23 -1.76 -3.27
N GLU A 49 -13.16 -1.84 -2.30
CA GLU A 49 -14.10 -2.96 -2.19
C GLU A 49 -15.31 -2.84 -3.12
N PHE A 50 -15.70 -1.62 -3.48
CA PHE A 50 -16.90 -1.38 -4.30
C PHE A 50 -16.52 -0.68 -5.62
N ARG A 51 -16.85 -1.34 -6.73
CA ARG A 51 -16.48 -0.87 -8.07
C ARG A 51 -17.04 0.51 -8.45
N ILE A 52 -18.14 0.91 -7.84
CA ILE A 52 -18.75 2.22 -8.17
C ILE A 52 -17.84 3.39 -7.81
N ASP A 53 -16.88 3.17 -6.90
CA ASP A 53 -15.97 4.21 -6.44
C ASP A 53 -14.64 4.25 -7.20
N TYR A 54 -14.46 3.38 -8.20
CA TYR A 54 -13.21 3.28 -8.96
C TYR A 54 -12.89 4.58 -9.71
N ARG A 55 -13.92 5.30 -10.16
CA ARG A 55 -13.71 6.58 -10.84
C ARG A 55 -13.03 7.60 -9.92
N VAL A 56 -13.43 7.62 -8.65
CA VAL A 56 -12.82 8.51 -7.65
C VAL A 56 -11.36 8.15 -7.43
N LEU A 57 -11.05 6.87 -7.37
CA LEU A 57 -9.67 6.40 -7.24
C LEU A 57 -8.82 6.85 -8.43
N ALA A 58 -9.32 6.71 -9.64
CA ALA A 58 -8.59 7.10 -10.86
C ALA A 58 -8.31 8.60 -10.87
N ILE A 59 -9.29 9.43 -10.49
CA ILE A 59 -9.15 10.88 -10.44
C ILE A 59 -8.13 11.27 -9.37
N THR A 60 -8.20 10.64 -8.20
CA THR A 60 -7.30 10.93 -7.09
C THR A 60 -5.86 10.56 -7.44
N ALA A 61 -5.66 9.47 -8.18
CA ALA A 61 -4.34 9.01 -8.58
C ALA A 61 -3.60 10.01 -9.45
N ALA A 62 -4.32 10.90 -10.15
CA ALA A 62 -3.69 11.92 -10.98
C ALA A 62 -2.80 12.87 -10.16
N ASN A 63 -3.05 12.99 -8.87
CA ASN A 63 -2.28 13.83 -7.96
C ASN A 63 -1.15 13.09 -7.25
N ALA A 64 -0.95 11.81 -7.55
CA ALA A 64 0.09 11.00 -6.93
C ALA A 64 1.19 10.67 -7.94
N ASP A 65 2.38 10.36 -7.44
CA ASP A 65 3.49 9.86 -8.26
C ASP A 65 3.43 8.35 -8.40
N VAL A 66 2.94 7.67 -7.38
CA VAL A 66 2.87 6.20 -7.32
C VAL A 66 1.58 5.79 -6.60
N VAL A 67 0.95 4.74 -7.10
CA VAL A 67 -0.19 4.10 -6.44
C VAL A 67 0.32 2.86 -5.71
N VAL A 68 -0.05 2.73 -4.44
CA VAL A 68 0.36 1.61 -3.59
C VAL A 68 -0.88 0.81 -3.22
N LEU A 69 -0.94 -0.44 -3.68
CA LEU A 69 -2.02 -1.35 -3.34
C LEU A 69 -1.63 -2.19 -2.13
N LEU A 70 -2.46 -2.18 -1.09
CA LEU A 70 -2.21 -2.96 0.10
C LEU A 70 -3.06 -4.24 0.09
N GLN A 71 -2.43 -5.34 0.49
CA GLN A 71 -3.09 -6.64 0.63
C GLN A 71 -2.67 -7.24 1.96
N SER A 72 -3.61 -7.38 2.89
CA SER A 72 -3.34 -8.07 4.14
C SER A 72 -3.18 -9.56 3.88
N VAL A 73 -2.19 -10.19 4.53
CA VAL A 73 -2.01 -11.63 4.47
C VAL A 73 -3.22 -12.37 5.06
N CYS A 74 -3.96 -11.70 5.95
CA CYS A 74 -5.14 -12.26 6.61
C CYS A 74 -6.40 -12.18 5.74
N ASP A 75 -6.42 -11.37 4.70
CA ASP A 75 -7.60 -11.17 3.86
C ASP A 75 -7.61 -12.19 2.72
N LYS A 76 -8.57 -13.10 2.73
CA LYS A 76 -8.68 -14.17 1.73
C LYS A 76 -9.47 -13.73 0.49
N ARG A 77 -10.08 -12.54 0.51
CA ARG A 77 -10.88 -12.05 -0.61
C ARG A 77 -9.99 -11.59 -1.77
N ASN A 78 -10.53 -11.64 -2.98
CA ASN A 78 -9.90 -11.05 -4.16
C ASN A 78 -10.51 -9.65 -4.37
N ILE A 79 -9.95 -8.65 -3.69
CA ILE A 79 -10.48 -7.30 -3.70
C ILE A 79 -10.23 -6.62 -5.03
N TYR A 80 -9.05 -6.84 -5.61
CA TYR A 80 -8.65 -6.18 -6.85
C TYR A 80 -9.01 -7.03 -8.05
N ALA A 81 -9.70 -6.42 -9.01
CA ALA A 81 -9.99 -7.08 -10.29
C ALA A 81 -8.67 -7.30 -11.06
N PRO A 82 -8.62 -8.31 -11.95
CA PRO A 82 -7.47 -8.47 -12.82
C PRO A 82 -7.20 -7.17 -13.60
N GLY A 83 -5.94 -6.73 -13.61
CA GLY A 83 -5.56 -5.49 -14.27
C GLY A 83 -6.07 -4.23 -13.62
N PHE A 84 -6.41 -4.29 -12.32
CA PHE A 84 -6.90 -3.12 -11.55
C PHE A 84 -6.01 -1.90 -11.74
N CYS A 85 -4.69 -2.10 -11.77
CA CYS A 85 -3.72 -1.00 -11.92
C CYS A 85 -3.82 -0.27 -13.25
N SER A 86 -4.43 -0.88 -14.27
CA SER A 86 -4.52 -0.27 -15.60
C SER A 86 -5.41 0.98 -15.63
N MET A 87 -6.28 1.16 -14.63
CA MET A 87 -7.10 2.36 -14.54
C MET A 87 -6.29 3.60 -14.13
N PHE A 88 -5.12 3.40 -13.54
CA PHE A 88 -4.26 4.49 -13.09
C PHE A 88 -3.21 4.79 -14.15
N ASN A 89 -3.01 6.05 -14.46
CA ASN A 89 -1.95 6.46 -15.37
C ASN A 89 -0.67 6.77 -14.56
N ARG A 90 -0.34 5.89 -13.62
CA ARG A 90 0.78 6.00 -12.69
C ARG A 90 1.34 4.62 -12.39
N PRO A 91 2.61 4.50 -12.02
CA PRO A 91 3.16 3.23 -11.57
C PRO A 91 2.40 2.69 -10.36
N CYS A 92 2.17 1.38 -10.35
CA CYS A 92 1.54 0.69 -9.22
C CYS A 92 2.53 -0.27 -8.58
N ILE A 93 2.67 -0.17 -7.28
CA ILE A 93 3.40 -1.15 -6.49
C ILE A 93 2.46 -1.80 -5.49
N GLY A 94 2.86 -2.94 -4.97
CA GLY A 94 2.06 -3.66 -3.99
C GLY A 94 2.78 -3.79 -2.66
N VAL A 95 2.01 -3.83 -1.60
CA VAL A 95 2.51 -4.06 -0.25
C VAL A 95 1.66 -5.16 0.40
N VAL A 96 2.32 -6.26 0.77
CA VAL A 96 1.70 -7.30 1.59
C VAL A 96 1.87 -6.87 3.04
N THR A 97 0.75 -6.64 3.73
CA THR A 97 0.77 -6.18 5.12
C THR A 97 0.55 -7.33 6.09
N LYS A 98 0.87 -7.09 7.36
CA LYS A 98 0.64 -8.03 8.47
C LYS A 98 1.37 -9.36 8.26
N ILE A 99 2.57 -9.32 7.68
CA ILE A 99 3.33 -10.55 7.40
C ILE A 99 3.70 -11.33 8.67
N ASP A 100 3.73 -10.67 9.82
CA ASP A 100 3.92 -11.30 11.12
C ASP A 100 2.79 -12.27 11.49
N LEU A 101 1.62 -12.12 10.86
CA LEU A 101 0.46 -12.98 11.10
C LEU A 101 0.36 -14.13 10.11
N ALA A 102 1.27 -14.24 9.16
CA ALA A 102 1.28 -15.34 8.19
C ALA A 102 1.66 -16.64 8.88
N GLU A 103 0.90 -17.70 8.63
CA GLU A 103 1.18 -19.02 9.20
C GLU A 103 2.30 -19.75 8.45
N ASP A 104 2.43 -19.47 7.14
CA ASP A 104 3.45 -20.10 6.30
C ASP A 104 3.78 -19.21 5.09
N GLU A 105 4.77 -19.60 4.31
CA GLU A 105 5.20 -18.89 3.11
C GLU A 105 4.13 -18.89 2.02
N LYS A 106 3.26 -19.90 2.00
CA LYS A 106 2.17 -19.98 1.04
C LYS A 106 1.21 -18.80 1.16
N GLU A 107 0.92 -18.36 2.38
CA GLU A 107 0.03 -17.22 2.59
C GLU A 107 0.64 -15.95 2.03
N LEU A 108 1.95 -15.77 2.20
CA LEU A 108 2.67 -14.62 1.65
C LEU A 108 2.66 -14.64 0.13
N ILE A 109 2.92 -15.81 -0.46
CA ILE A 109 2.93 -15.98 -1.91
C ILE A 109 1.54 -15.72 -2.50
N ASN A 110 0.48 -16.19 -1.83
CA ASN A 110 -0.89 -15.97 -2.29
C ASN A 110 -1.24 -14.48 -2.28
N ALA A 111 -0.84 -13.76 -1.24
CA ALA A 111 -1.08 -12.31 -1.17
C ALA A 111 -0.33 -11.59 -2.30
N GLU A 112 0.93 -11.96 -2.55
CA GLU A 112 1.69 -11.39 -3.65
C GLU A 112 1.06 -11.66 -5.01
N LYS A 113 0.52 -12.87 -5.21
CA LYS A 113 -0.16 -13.22 -6.47
C LYS A 113 -1.37 -12.33 -6.73
N LYS A 114 -2.13 -12.01 -5.68
CA LYS A 114 -3.28 -11.11 -5.80
C LYS A 114 -2.85 -9.73 -6.29
N LEU A 115 -1.75 -9.22 -5.74
CA LEU A 115 -1.21 -7.92 -6.14
C LEU A 115 -0.64 -7.95 -7.56
N ARG A 116 0.06 -9.02 -7.95
CA ARG A 116 0.58 -9.16 -9.31
C ARG A 116 -0.56 -9.27 -10.33
N HIS A 117 -1.63 -9.97 -9.97
CA HIS A 117 -2.81 -10.09 -10.81
C HIS A 117 -3.48 -8.74 -11.04
N ALA A 118 -3.45 -7.88 -10.04
CA ALA A 118 -3.94 -6.51 -10.15
C ALA A 118 -3.04 -5.64 -11.05
N GLY A 119 -1.79 -6.04 -11.29
CA GLY A 119 -0.87 -5.31 -12.16
C GLY A 119 0.31 -4.66 -11.47
N CYS A 120 0.54 -4.96 -10.19
CA CYS A 120 1.68 -4.40 -9.48
C CYS A 120 3.00 -4.92 -10.04
N THR A 121 3.95 -4.02 -10.28
CA THR A 121 5.24 -4.36 -10.86
C THR A 121 6.30 -4.69 -9.81
N LYS A 122 6.14 -4.15 -8.59
CA LYS A 122 7.05 -4.39 -7.49
C LYS A 122 6.22 -4.61 -6.23
N ILE A 123 6.65 -5.55 -5.38
CA ILE A 123 5.91 -5.91 -4.17
C ILE A 123 6.85 -5.91 -2.98
N PHE A 124 6.40 -5.27 -1.90
CA PHE A 124 7.08 -5.26 -0.61
C PHE A 124 6.31 -6.13 0.39
N ARG A 125 7.02 -6.74 1.31
CA ARG A 125 6.43 -7.47 2.43
C ARG A 125 6.71 -6.70 3.70
N LEU A 126 5.66 -6.26 4.41
CA LEU A 126 5.81 -5.38 5.56
C LEU A 126 5.04 -5.88 6.77
N SER A 127 5.62 -5.62 7.96
CA SER A 127 4.92 -5.72 9.22
C SER A 127 5.06 -4.42 9.99
N SER A 128 3.94 -3.79 10.33
CA SER A 128 3.95 -2.59 11.17
C SER A 128 4.31 -2.93 12.63
N VAL A 129 4.08 -4.18 13.04
CA VAL A 129 4.36 -4.63 14.41
C VAL A 129 5.86 -4.91 14.60
N THR A 130 6.46 -5.72 13.71
CA THR A 130 7.87 -6.08 13.80
C THR A 130 8.77 -5.08 13.10
N GLN A 131 8.21 -4.19 12.30
CA GLN A 131 8.89 -3.22 11.44
C GLN A 131 9.70 -3.85 10.30
N GLU A 132 9.50 -5.14 10.04
CA GLU A 132 10.15 -5.82 8.91
C GLU A 132 9.71 -5.17 7.60
N GLY A 133 10.68 -4.87 6.73
CA GLY A 133 10.44 -4.30 5.41
C GLY A 133 10.20 -2.79 5.38
N ILE A 134 9.99 -2.13 6.51
CA ILE A 134 9.69 -0.70 6.56
C ILE A 134 10.83 0.14 5.97
N LYS A 135 12.07 -0.22 6.30
CA LYS A 135 13.24 0.51 5.81
C LYS A 135 13.31 0.48 4.29
N GLU A 136 13.16 -0.68 3.68
CA GLU A 136 13.22 -0.87 2.25
C GLU A 136 12.10 -0.11 1.54
N PHE A 137 10.90 -0.16 2.09
CA PHE A 137 9.77 0.59 1.55
C PHE A 137 10.02 2.10 1.64
N ARG A 138 10.56 2.56 2.76
CA ARG A 138 10.84 3.97 2.95
C ARG A 138 11.93 4.46 2.00
N GLU A 139 12.94 3.66 1.75
CA GLU A 139 13.98 3.98 0.77
C GLU A 139 13.39 4.13 -0.62
N PHE A 140 12.45 3.27 -0.99
CA PHE A 140 11.73 3.39 -2.24
C PHE A 140 10.96 4.71 -2.33
N MET A 141 10.32 5.13 -1.25
CA MET A 141 9.58 6.39 -1.22
C MET A 141 10.48 7.60 -1.51
N GLU A 142 11.75 7.54 -1.12
CA GLU A 142 12.69 8.65 -1.29
C GLU A 142 13.32 8.73 -2.69
N GLN A 143 13.22 7.68 -3.47
CA GLN A 143 13.78 7.67 -4.82
C GLN A 143 13.06 8.69 -5.77
#